data_a05a176a828be4928fefa3b9f4cb60ce
#
_entry.id   a05a176a828be4928fefa3b9f4cb60ce
#
_cell.length_a   1.000
_cell.length_b   1.000
_cell.length_c   1.000
_cell.angle_alpha   90.00
_cell.angle_beta   90.00
_cell.angle_gamma   90.00
#
_symmetry.space_group_name_H-M   'P 1'
#
loop_
_entity.id
_entity.type
_entity.pdbx_description
1 polymer ?
#
loop_
_entity_poly.entity_id
_entity_poly.type
_entity_poly.pdbx_seq_one_letter_code
_entity_poly.pdbx_strand_id
1 'polypeptide(L)'
;MALDVPHPSEPALQKAALVPAALRESRAEQYLPLVRRIAMRLIRNLPSSIALDDIISAGWVGLSEALQRCPPDMAEGDLEAYASYRVRGAILDYLRSLDPLTRKLRGASRRITQTVVALTQEKGRLPDEDEIAAGLGVTLADYHELLREIGEAGFARLDIDMVEPSSLDPSPEAMVMKRDLGARVANAIGALPERLQLVLGLHYQEECTLREIGAVLGVSESRACQLHAEAIQLVRAVLEGAPAPTQQAQSGRRRPARL
;
A
#
# COMPACT_ATOMS: atom_id res chain seq x y z
N MET A 1 -33.74 -0.03 -9.41
CA MET A 1 -34.40 -0.07 -8.09
C MET A 1 -33.30 -0.21 -7.06
N ALA A 2 -32.82 0.94 -6.54
CA ALA A 2 -31.73 0.98 -5.59
C ALA A 2 -32.25 0.53 -4.23
N LEU A 3 -31.65 -0.53 -3.67
CA LEU A 3 -31.91 -0.98 -2.32
C LEU A 3 -31.17 -0.02 -1.37
N ASP A 4 -31.96 0.82 -0.72
CA ASP A 4 -31.56 1.72 0.35
C ASP A 4 -31.15 0.85 1.55
N VAL A 5 -29.84 0.69 1.77
CA VAL A 5 -29.32 0.05 2.99
C VAL A 5 -29.37 1.10 4.08
N PRO A 6 -30.18 0.93 5.14
CA PRO A 6 -30.28 1.95 6.18
C PRO A 6 -28.94 2.06 6.92
N HIS A 7 -28.26 3.18 6.75
CA HIS A 7 -27.22 3.60 7.68
C HIS A 7 -27.86 3.71 9.08
N PRO A 8 -27.29 3.08 10.11
CA PRO A 8 -27.80 3.27 11.47
C PRO A 8 -27.64 4.75 11.83
N SER A 9 -28.76 5.41 12.06
CA SER A 9 -28.81 6.81 12.44
C SER A 9 -28.05 7.06 13.75
N GLU A 10 -27.28 8.14 13.83
CA GLU A 10 -26.49 8.57 15.00
C GLU A 10 -27.19 8.46 16.37
N PRO A 11 -28.51 8.67 16.52
CA PRO A 11 -29.17 8.50 17.82
C PRO A 11 -29.29 7.06 18.31
N ALA A 12 -29.13 6.04 17.46
CA ALA A 12 -29.14 4.64 17.88
C ALA A 12 -27.82 4.24 18.57
N LEU A 13 -26.72 4.88 18.25
CA LEU A 13 -25.39 4.66 18.86
C LEU A 13 -25.26 5.28 20.26
N GLN A 14 -26.08 6.27 20.61
CA GLN A 14 -26.05 6.94 21.92
C GLN A 14 -26.76 6.15 23.04
N LYS A 15 -27.52 5.11 22.74
CA LYS A 15 -28.24 4.28 23.73
C LYS A 15 -27.58 2.92 24.04
N ALA A 16 -26.44 2.59 23.43
CA ALA A 16 -25.71 1.39 23.82
C ALA A 16 -25.16 1.57 25.24
N ALA A 17 -25.61 0.74 26.17
CA ALA A 17 -25.11 0.72 27.53
C ALA A 17 -23.57 0.59 27.47
N LEU A 18 -22.85 1.60 27.96
CA LEU A 18 -21.38 1.62 27.97
C LEU A 18 -20.89 0.38 28.72
N VAL A 19 -20.05 -0.41 28.05
CA VAL A 19 -19.37 -1.57 28.69
C VAL A 19 -18.66 -1.09 29.96
N PRO A 20 -18.84 -1.76 31.12
CA PRO A 20 -18.21 -1.38 32.38
C PRO A 20 -16.69 -1.23 32.26
N ALA A 21 -16.09 -0.24 32.92
CA ALA A 21 -14.66 0.07 32.79
C ALA A 21 -13.77 -1.15 33.10
N ALA A 22 -14.05 -1.91 34.13
CA ALA A 22 -13.31 -3.12 34.49
C ALA A 22 -13.36 -4.22 33.40
N LEU A 23 -14.48 -4.36 32.71
CA LEU A 23 -14.62 -5.30 31.60
C LEU A 23 -13.85 -4.82 30.36
N ARG A 24 -13.77 -3.51 30.15
CA ARG A 24 -12.95 -2.91 29.08
C ARG A 24 -11.45 -3.11 29.32
N GLU A 25 -10.99 -2.94 30.56
CA GLU A 25 -9.59 -3.16 30.93
C GLU A 25 -9.18 -4.62 30.73
N SER A 26 -9.97 -5.57 31.23
CA SER A 26 -9.72 -7.00 31.03
C SER A 26 -9.70 -7.40 29.56
N ARG A 27 -10.65 -6.91 28.77
CA ARG A 27 -10.66 -7.15 27.31
C ARG A 27 -9.50 -6.46 26.59
N ALA A 28 -9.09 -5.27 27.03
CA ALA A 28 -7.95 -4.58 26.44
C ALA A 28 -6.66 -5.40 26.60
N GLU A 29 -6.41 -5.97 27.79
CA GLU A 29 -5.25 -6.86 28.02
C GLU A 29 -5.29 -8.10 27.13
N GLN A 30 -6.47 -8.71 26.96
CA GLN A 30 -6.66 -9.89 26.11
C GLN A 30 -6.33 -9.61 24.63
N TYR A 31 -6.64 -8.42 24.11
CA TYR A 31 -6.41 -8.04 22.73
C TYR A 31 -5.07 -7.34 22.46
N LEU A 32 -4.22 -7.16 23.47
CA LEU A 32 -2.85 -6.63 23.33
C LEU A 32 -2.00 -7.41 22.30
N PRO A 33 -1.97 -8.76 22.33
CA PRO A 33 -1.22 -9.53 21.34
C PRO A 33 -1.70 -9.30 19.90
N LEU A 34 -3.02 -9.03 19.71
CA LEU A 34 -3.59 -8.71 18.43
C LEU A 34 -3.04 -7.37 17.88
N VAL A 35 -3.05 -6.31 18.71
CA VAL A 35 -2.47 -5.00 18.34
C VAL A 35 -1.03 -5.15 17.90
N ARG A 36 -0.22 -5.86 18.73
CA ARG A 36 1.19 -6.08 18.44
C ARG A 36 1.41 -6.86 17.14
N ARG A 37 0.60 -7.90 16.89
CA ARG A 37 0.68 -8.71 15.67
C ARG A 37 0.38 -7.87 14.43
N ILE A 38 -0.65 -7.01 14.48
CA ILE A 38 -1.00 -6.11 13.37
C ILE A 38 0.11 -5.08 13.16
N ALA A 39 0.60 -4.45 14.24
CA ALA A 39 1.69 -3.47 14.17
C ALA A 39 2.97 -4.07 13.58
N MET A 40 3.37 -5.27 14.04
CA MET A 40 4.56 -5.96 13.54
C MET A 40 4.45 -6.36 12.05
N ARG A 41 3.26 -6.67 11.57
CA ARG A 41 3.05 -6.96 10.15
C ARG A 41 3.18 -5.69 9.30
N LEU A 42 2.61 -4.58 9.77
CA LEU A 42 2.65 -3.32 9.03
C LEU A 42 4.03 -2.69 9.01
N ILE A 43 4.80 -2.76 10.12
CA ILE A 43 6.11 -2.10 10.20
C ILE A 43 7.15 -2.68 9.23
N ARG A 44 7.02 -3.94 8.84
CA ARG A 44 7.95 -4.59 7.88
C ARG A 44 8.06 -3.82 6.57
N ASN A 45 6.96 -3.20 6.16
CA ASN A 45 6.84 -2.50 4.88
C ASN A 45 6.93 -0.98 5.04
N LEU A 46 7.35 -0.48 6.21
CA LEU A 46 7.46 0.94 6.50
C LEU A 46 8.93 1.37 6.57
N PRO A 47 9.23 2.65 6.26
CA PRO A 47 10.57 3.20 6.42
C PRO A 47 11.07 3.08 7.85
N SER A 48 12.39 2.91 8.03
CA SER A 48 13.04 2.80 9.35
C SER A 48 12.88 4.07 10.23
N SER A 49 12.40 5.17 9.67
CA SER A 49 12.08 6.38 10.41
C SER A 49 10.82 6.27 11.27
N ILE A 50 9.99 5.23 11.08
CA ILE A 50 8.76 5.02 11.84
C ILE A 50 9.05 4.02 12.96
N ALA A 51 8.84 4.44 14.21
CA ALA A 51 9.07 3.59 15.36
C ALA A 51 7.90 2.60 15.56
N LEU A 52 8.23 1.35 15.91
CA LEU A 52 7.23 0.32 16.22
C LEU A 52 6.30 0.74 17.37
N ASP A 53 6.85 1.40 18.38
CA ASP A 53 6.10 1.83 19.56
C ASP A 53 5.03 2.86 19.22
N ASP A 54 5.28 3.73 18.24
CA ASP A 54 4.29 4.70 17.76
C ASP A 54 3.12 4.00 17.05
N ILE A 55 3.43 2.97 16.23
CA ILE A 55 2.41 2.17 15.55
C ILE A 55 1.57 1.38 16.57
N ILE A 56 2.22 0.78 17.58
CA ILE A 56 1.53 0.09 18.67
C ILE A 56 0.62 1.07 19.40
N SER A 57 1.10 2.27 19.73
CA SER A 57 0.34 3.30 20.42
C SER A 57 -0.89 3.74 19.62
N ALA A 58 -0.74 3.95 18.31
CA ALA A 58 -1.86 4.23 17.42
C ALA A 58 -2.86 3.06 17.38
N GLY A 59 -2.37 1.82 17.33
CA GLY A 59 -3.21 0.63 17.39
C GLY A 59 -4.00 0.53 18.69
N TRP A 60 -3.41 0.92 19.81
CA TRP A 60 -4.08 1.01 21.11
C TRP A 60 -5.26 1.97 21.11
N VAL A 61 -5.11 3.12 20.48
CA VAL A 61 -6.22 4.08 20.33
C VAL A 61 -7.39 3.41 19.60
N GLY A 62 -7.09 2.72 18.49
CA GLY A 62 -8.10 1.98 17.71
C GLY A 62 -8.79 0.87 18.51
N LEU A 63 -8.04 0.09 19.31
CA LEU A 63 -8.59 -0.93 20.19
C LEU A 63 -9.49 -0.31 21.27
N SER A 64 -9.04 0.77 21.92
CA SER A 64 -9.81 1.48 22.94
C SER A 64 -11.16 1.98 22.39
N GLU A 65 -11.15 2.57 21.19
CA GLU A 65 -12.38 2.99 20.50
C GLU A 65 -13.28 1.81 20.15
N ALA A 66 -12.73 0.67 19.70
CA ALA A 66 -13.49 -0.51 19.42
C ALA A 66 -14.21 -1.03 20.66
N LEU A 67 -13.49 -1.16 21.79
CA LEU A 67 -14.05 -1.61 23.06
C LEU A 67 -15.06 -0.65 23.68
N GLN A 68 -14.96 0.65 23.38
CA GLN A 68 -15.96 1.63 23.81
C GLN A 68 -17.27 1.56 23.02
N ARG A 69 -17.18 1.21 21.74
CA ARG A 69 -18.32 1.21 20.80
C ARG A 69 -18.95 -0.16 20.58
N CYS A 70 -18.28 -1.24 21.00
CA CYS A 70 -18.80 -2.57 20.82
C CYS A 70 -20.05 -2.78 21.71
N PRO A 71 -21.11 -3.43 21.21
CA PRO A 71 -22.24 -3.87 22.03
C PRO A 71 -21.75 -4.86 23.11
N PRO A 72 -22.35 -4.83 24.33
CA PRO A 72 -21.93 -5.69 25.43
C PRO A 72 -22.18 -7.18 25.17
N ASP A 73 -23.12 -7.51 24.28
CA ASP A 73 -23.56 -8.84 23.88
C ASP A 73 -22.90 -9.35 22.57
N MET A 74 -21.93 -8.60 22.04
CA MET A 74 -21.20 -9.00 20.82
C MET A 74 -20.44 -10.31 21.06
N ALA A 75 -20.60 -11.29 20.15
CA ALA A 75 -19.86 -12.55 20.18
C ALA A 75 -18.33 -12.29 20.09
N GLU A 76 -17.54 -13.14 20.76
CA GLU A 76 -16.09 -12.92 20.89
C GLU A 76 -15.36 -12.91 19.52
N GLY A 77 -15.79 -13.77 18.58
CA GLY A 77 -15.23 -13.79 17.22
C GLY A 77 -15.53 -12.52 16.42
N ASP A 78 -16.74 -11.98 16.56
CA ASP A 78 -17.13 -10.72 15.91
C ASP A 78 -16.38 -9.53 16.53
N LEU A 79 -16.16 -9.57 17.85
CA LEU A 79 -15.38 -8.57 18.55
C LEU A 79 -13.91 -8.57 18.11
N GLU A 80 -13.29 -9.75 17.93
CA GLU A 80 -11.91 -9.84 17.42
C GLU A 80 -11.80 -9.27 16.00
N ALA A 81 -12.75 -9.60 15.13
CA ALA A 81 -12.79 -9.07 13.76
C ALA A 81 -12.98 -7.55 13.75
N TYR A 82 -13.90 -7.05 14.55
CA TYR A 82 -14.18 -5.61 14.69
C TYR A 82 -12.97 -4.87 15.31
N ALA A 83 -12.37 -5.41 16.37
CA ALA A 83 -11.18 -4.85 16.99
C ALA A 83 -10.00 -4.82 15.99
N SER A 84 -9.78 -5.90 15.24
CA SER A 84 -8.75 -5.96 14.19
C SER A 84 -8.94 -4.86 13.15
N TYR A 85 -10.15 -4.66 12.69
CA TYR A 85 -10.50 -3.62 11.74
C TYR A 85 -10.21 -2.22 12.31
N ARG A 86 -10.66 -1.93 13.54
CA ARG A 86 -10.46 -0.63 14.19
C ARG A 86 -8.98 -0.33 14.50
N VAL A 87 -8.26 -1.31 15.03
CA VAL A 87 -6.80 -1.23 15.28
C VAL A 87 -6.06 -0.87 14.00
N ARG A 88 -6.36 -1.61 12.93
CA ARG A 88 -5.73 -1.35 11.63
C ARG A 88 -6.09 0.02 11.09
N GLY A 89 -7.36 0.43 11.17
CA GLY A 89 -7.81 1.75 10.76
C GLY A 89 -7.07 2.87 11.49
N ALA A 90 -6.95 2.79 12.81
CA ALA A 90 -6.25 3.79 13.62
C ALA A 90 -4.75 3.88 13.30
N ILE A 91 -4.08 2.73 13.07
CA ILE A 91 -2.68 2.72 12.62
C ILE A 91 -2.55 3.41 11.27
N LEU A 92 -3.44 3.11 10.33
CA LEU A 92 -3.42 3.73 9.01
C LEU A 92 -3.70 5.24 9.06
N ASP A 93 -4.62 5.68 9.91
CA ASP A 93 -4.89 7.11 10.11
C ASP A 93 -3.71 7.84 10.76
N TYR A 94 -3.02 7.18 11.70
CA TYR A 94 -1.75 7.68 12.22
C TYR A 94 -0.69 7.82 11.12
N LEU A 95 -0.49 6.79 10.31
CA LEU A 95 0.44 6.84 9.17
C LEU A 95 0.05 7.92 8.15
N ARG A 96 -1.23 8.12 7.89
CA ARG A 96 -1.72 9.24 7.05
C ARG A 96 -1.40 10.60 7.66
N SER A 97 -1.49 10.74 8.99
CA SER A 97 -1.14 12.00 9.66
C SER A 97 0.35 12.31 9.57
N LEU A 98 1.18 11.28 9.50
CA LEU A 98 2.61 11.38 9.24
C LEU A 98 2.94 11.53 7.74
N ASP A 99 1.93 11.42 6.84
CA ASP A 99 2.12 11.40 5.38
C ASP A 99 2.97 12.61 4.93
N PRO A 100 4.27 12.40 4.66
CA PRO A 100 5.17 13.45 4.21
C PRO A 100 4.95 13.80 2.74
N LEU A 101 4.00 13.14 2.04
CA LEU A 101 3.63 13.43 0.66
C LEU A 101 3.03 14.83 0.56
N THR A 102 3.91 15.80 0.50
CA THR A 102 3.53 17.18 0.20
C THR A 102 2.77 17.24 -1.12
N ARG A 103 1.99 18.32 -1.34
CA ARG A 103 1.35 18.57 -2.65
C ARG A 103 2.35 18.48 -3.81
N LYS A 104 3.61 18.84 -3.55
CA LYS A 104 4.72 18.78 -4.51
C LYS A 104 5.01 17.33 -4.95
N LEU A 105 5.18 16.41 -4.01
CA LEU A 105 5.48 15.00 -4.30
C LEU A 105 4.30 14.28 -4.95
N ARG A 106 3.06 14.58 -4.54
CA ARG A 106 1.86 14.08 -5.23
C ARG A 106 1.78 14.56 -6.67
N GLY A 107 2.09 15.85 -6.90
CA GLY A 107 2.17 16.41 -8.25
C GLY A 107 3.27 15.76 -9.08
N ALA A 108 4.43 15.50 -8.48
CA ALA A 108 5.54 14.83 -9.13
C ALA A 108 5.20 13.38 -9.51
N SER A 109 4.64 12.59 -8.58
CA SER A 109 4.19 11.22 -8.84
C SER A 109 3.19 11.17 -10.00
N ARG A 110 2.20 12.07 -10.01
CA ARG A 110 1.22 12.17 -11.12
C ARG A 110 1.90 12.51 -12.45
N ARG A 111 2.86 13.45 -12.45
CA ARG A 111 3.61 13.80 -13.66
C ARG A 111 4.41 12.60 -14.19
N ILE A 112 5.06 11.82 -13.33
CA ILE A 112 5.76 10.60 -13.73
C ILE A 112 4.79 9.65 -14.42
N THR A 113 3.65 9.33 -13.78
CA THR A 113 2.64 8.44 -14.36
C THR A 113 2.16 8.93 -15.73
N GLN A 114 1.82 10.21 -15.86
CA GLN A 114 1.38 10.80 -17.13
C GLN A 114 2.46 10.74 -18.23
N THR A 115 3.72 11.00 -17.86
CA THR A 115 4.85 10.90 -18.79
C THR A 115 5.05 9.47 -19.26
N VAL A 116 4.96 8.49 -18.36
CA VAL A 116 5.05 7.07 -18.70
C VAL A 116 3.91 6.66 -19.65
N VAL A 117 2.67 7.08 -19.35
CA VAL A 117 1.51 6.80 -20.25
C VAL A 117 1.76 7.36 -21.64
N ALA A 118 2.15 8.64 -21.75
CA ALA A 118 2.39 9.29 -23.03
C ALA A 118 3.51 8.61 -23.85
N LEU A 119 4.65 8.34 -23.21
CA LEU A 119 5.77 7.66 -23.86
C LEU A 119 5.43 6.21 -24.23
N THR A 120 4.63 5.51 -23.43
CA THR A 120 4.20 4.15 -23.77
C THR A 120 3.27 4.15 -24.98
N GLN A 121 2.36 5.12 -25.08
CA GLN A 121 1.50 5.28 -26.25
C GLN A 121 2.28 5.60 -27.52
N GLU A 122 3.29 6.49 -27.41
CA GLU A 122 4.14 6.87 -28.54
C GLU A 122 5.04 5.72 -29.01
N LYS A 123 5.65 4.97 -28.07
CA LYS A 123 6.69 3.98 -28.39
C LYS A 123 6.17 2.55 -28.51
N GLY A 124 4.94 2.27 -28.08
CA GLY A 124 4.36 0.92 -28.04
C GLY A 124 5.04 -0.03 -27.04
N ARG A 125 5.91 0.52 -26.16
CA ARG A 125 6.61 -0.21 -25.07
C ARG A 125 6.74 0.66 -23.85
N LEU A 126 7.01 0.04 -22.70
CA LEU A 126 7.38 0.82 -21.50
C LEU A 126 8.68 1.61 -21.74
N PRO A 127 8.72 2.89 -21.35
CA PRO A 127 9.93 3.69 -21.43
C PRO A 127 10.97 3.23 -20.40
N ASP A 128 12.26 3.47 -20.67
CA ASP A 128 13.32 3.30 -19.69
C ASP A 128 13.52 4.56 -18.84
N GLU A 129 14.35 4.45 -17.79
CA GLU A 129 14.62 5.54 -16.84
C GLU A 129 15.10 6.83 -17.54
N ASP A 130 16.00 6.70 -18.52
CA ASP A 130 16.54 7.82 -19.29
C ASP A 130 15.45 8.54 -20.11
N GLU A 131 14.55 7.75 -20.71
CA GLU A 131 13.42 8.26 -21.48
C GLU A 131 12.41 8.99 -20.59
N ILE A 132 12.14 8.44 -19.38
CA ILE A 132 11.23 9.08 -18.41
C ILE A 132 11.85 10.39 -17.91
N ALA A 133 13.14 10.41 -17.54
CA ALA A 133 13.83 11.60 -17.08
C ALA A 133 13.81 12.69 -18.16
N ALA A 134 14.11 12.33 -19.42
CA ALA A 134 14.04 13.23 -20.57
C ALA A 134 12.63 13.78 -20.78
N GLY A 135 11.59 12.92 -20.70
CA GLY A 135 10.19 13.32 -20.83
C GLY A 135 9.71 14.26 -19.72
N LEU A 136 10.29 14.15 -18.52
CA LEU A 136 10.03 15.03 -17.40
C LEU A 136 10.84 16.35 -17.48
N GLY A 137 11.88 16.43 -18.34
CA GLY A 137 12.79 17.55 -18.44
C GLY A 137 13.75 17.67 -17.25
N VAL A 138 14.15 16.56 -16.65
CA VAL A 138 15.07 16.49 -15.50
C VAL A 138 16.26 15.59 -15.83
N THR A 139 17.33 15.68 -15.02
CA THR A 139 18.44 14.73 -15.14
C THR A 139 18.06 13.36 -14.58
N LEU A 140 18.76 12.29 -15.00
CA LEU A 140 18.54 10.96 -14.44
C LEU A 140 18.79 10.94 -12.92
N ALA A 141 19.76 11.71 -12.43
CA ALA A 141 20.03 11.82 -11.00
C ALA A 141 18.86 12.47 -10.23
N ASP A 142 18.30 13.55 -10.77
CA ASP A 142 17.11 14.20 -10.18
C ASP A 142 15.90 13.29 -10.21
N TYR A 143 15.72 12.50 -11.27
CA TYR A 143 14.66 11.50 -11.36
C TYR A 143 14.81 10.42 -10.29
N HIS A 144 16.03 9.91 -10.09
CA HIS A 144 16.30 8.92 -9.04
C HIS A 144 16.07 9.48 -7.64
N GLU A 145 16.46 10.74 -7.40
CA GLU A 145 16.19 11.40 -6.13
C GLU A 145 14.68 11.57 -5.89
N LEU A 146 13.94 11.97 -6.94
CA LEU A 146 12.49 12.08 -6.87
C LEU A 146 11.80 10.73 -6.58
N LEU A 147 12.28 9.64 -7.20
CA LEU A 147 11.79 8.29 -6.90
C LEU A 147 12.08 7.89 -5.45
N ARG A 148 13.25 8.26 -4.92
CA ARG A 148 13.62 8.01 -3.52
C ARG A 148 12.64 8.74 -2.58
N GLU A 149 12.43 10.05 -2.80
CA GLU A 149 11.50 10.86 -2.00
C GLU A 149 10.06 10.30 -2.05
N ILE A 150 9.58 9.91 -3.24
CA ILE A 150 8.26 9.32 -3.41
C ILE A 150 8.19 7.95 -2.74
N GLY A 151 9.23 7.13 -2.86
CA GLY A 151 9.30 5.80 -2.25
C GLY A 151 9.25 5.88 -0.72
N GLU A 152 10.09 6.72 -0.12
CA GLU A 152 10.12 6.94 1.32
C GLU A 152 8.78 7.47 1.86
N ALA A 153 8.15 8.37 1.11
CA ALA A 153 6.86 8.93 1.47
C ALA A 153 5.67 8.04 1.07
N GLY A 154 5.81 7.24 0.03
CA GLY A 154 4.72 6.46 -0.58
C GLY A 154 4.50 5.10 0.06
N PHE A 155 5.48 4.55 0.82
CA PHE A 155 5.35 3.23 1.43
C PHE A 155 4.13 3.11 2.34
N ALA A 156 3.93 4.09 3.21
CA ALA A 156 2.77 4.14 4.08
C ALA A 156 1.43 4.15 3.31
N ARG A 157 1.45 4.66 2.08
CA ARG A 157 0.24 4.86 1.28
C ARG A 157 -0.15 3.64 0.43
N LEU A 158 0.82 2.82 0.01
CA LEU A 158 0.51 1.60 -0.75
C LEU A 158 -0.17 0.55 0.11
N ASP A 159 0.31 0.38 1.34
CA ASP A 159 -0.36 -0.49 2.30
C ASP A 159 -1.76 0.01 2.70
N ILE A 160 -1.95 1.34 2.70
CA ILE A 160 -3.23 1.96 3.01
C ILE A 160 -4.25 1.74 1.88
N ASP A 161 -3.85 1.94 0.63
CA ASP A 161 -4.76 1.82 -0.53
C ASP A 161 -5.08 0.36 -0.89
N MET A 162 -4.19 -0.59 -0.55
CA MET A 162 -4.41 -2.03 -0.76
C MET A 162 -5.23 -2.69 0.36
N VAL A 163 -5.47 -1.97 1.45
CA VAL A 163 -6.26 -2.42 2.59
C VAL A 163 -7.59 -1.70 2.61
N GLU A 164 -8.38 -1.88 1.58
CA GLU A 164 -9.83 -1.72 1.77
C GLU A 164 -10.30 -2.76 2.80
N PRO A 165 -11.09 -2.32 3.79
CA PRO A 165 -11.69 -3.26 4.72
C PRO A 165 -12.50 -4.25 3.92
N SER A 166 -12.10 -5.51 3.96
CA SER A 166 -13.01 -6.57 3.55
C SER A 166 -14.25 -6.40 4.41
N SER A 167 -15.36 -5.97 3.81
CA SER A 167 -16.66 -6.11 4.42
C SER A 167 -16.77 -7.57 4.89
N LEU A 168 -17.28 -7.80 6.07
CA LEU A 168 -17.42 -9.13 6.68
C LEU A 168 -18.17 -10.13 5.78
N ASP A 169 -18.86 -9.62 4.73
CA ASP A 169 -19.43 -10.38 3.62
C ASP A 169 -19.21 -9.60 2.30
N PRO A 170 -18.17 -9.93 1.51
CA PRO A 170 -18.03 -9.32 0.20
C PRO A 170 -19.21 -9.78 -0.68
N SER A 171 -20.00 -8.83 -1.20
CA SER A 171 -21.03 -9.16 -2.18
C SER A 171 -20.41 -9.93 -3.35
N PRO A 172 -21.16 -10.82 -4.04
CA PRO A 172 -20.66 -11.52 -5.22
C PRO A 172 -20.05 -10.57 -6.27
N GLU A 173 -20.61 -9.37 -6.41
CA GLU A 173 -20.11 -8.31 -7.29
C GLU A 173 -18.77 -7.77 -6.82
N ALA A 174 -18.59 -7.53 -5.52
CA ALA A 174 -17.30 -7.11 -4.95
C ALA A 174 -16.21 -8.18 -5.12
N MET A 175 -16.59 -9.48 -5.05
CA MET A 175 -15.66 -10.57 -5.33
C MET A 175 -15.24 -10.62 -6.80
N VAL A 176 -16.16 -10.38 -7.74
CA VAL A 176 -15.86 -10.32 -9.17
C VAL A 176 -14.95 -9.11 -9.46
N MET A 177 -15.29 -7.93 -8.95
CA MET A 177 -14.45 -6.72 -9.09
C MET A 177 -13.05 -6.92 -8.53
N LYS A 178 -12.92 -7.56 -7.37
CA LYS A 178 -11.62 -7.87 -6.75
C LYS A 178 -10.80 -8.84 -7.61
N ARG A 179 -11.44 -9.85 -8.22
CA ARG A 179 -10.78 -10.78 -9.14
C ARG A 179 -10.30 -10.08 -10.41
N ASP A 180 -11.15 -9.23 -11.01
CA ASP A 180 -10.80 -8.47 -12.21
C ASP A 180 -9.64 -7.51 -11.94
N LEU A 181 -9.71 -6.76 -10.84
CA LEU A 181 -8.61 -5.89 -10.41
C LEU A 181 -7.31 -6.69 -10.18
N GLY A 182 -7.40 -7.84 -9.51
CA GLY A 182 -6.26 -8.72 -9.29
C GLY A 182 -5.62 -9.20 -10.61
N ALA A 183 -6.44 -9.61 -11.58
CA ALA A 183 -5.96 -10.01 -12.90
C ALA A 183 -5.30 -8.84 -13.66
N ARG A 184 -5.87 -7.64 -13.59
CA ARG A 184 -5.30 -6.43 -14.19
C ARG A 184 -3.95 -6.07 -13.56
N VAL A 185 -3.85 -6.12 -12.23
CA VAL A 185 -2.58 -5.88 -11.50
C VAL A 185 -1.54 -6.92 -11.87
N ALA A 186 -1.89 -8.22 -11.91
CA ALA A 186 -0.97 -9.28 -12.30
C ALA A 186 -0.44 -9.09 -13.73
N ASN A 187 -1.31 -8.71 -14.68
CA ASN A 187 -0.91 -8.39 -16.05
C ASN A 187 0.01 -7.17 -16.11
N ALA A 188 -0.28 -6.13 -15.32
CA ALA A 188 0.55 -4.94 -15.24
C ALA A 188 1.96 -5.26 -14.70
N ILE A 189 2.05 -6.09 -13.65
CA ILE A 189 3.34 -6.55 -13.10
C ILE A 189 4.08 -7.39 -14.15
N GLY A 190 3.40 -8.32 -14.82
CA GLY A 190 3.99 -9.15 -15.87
C GLY A 190 4.55 -8.37 -17.06
N ALA A 191 4.10 -7.14 -17.26
CA ALA A 191 4.59 -6.23 -18.30
C ALA A 191 5.87 -5.46 -17.91
N LEU A 192 6.25 -5.46 -16.63
CA LEU A 192 7.45 -4.77 -16.14
C LEU A 192 8.74 -5.50 -16.56
N PRO A 193 9.90 -4.81 -16.58
CA PRO A 193 11.20 -5.44 -16.63
C PRO A 193 11.38 -6.47 -15.51
N GLU A 194 12.03 -7.61 -15.79
CA GLU A 194 12.22 -8.73 -14.84
C GLU A 194 12.78 -8.27 -13.48
N ARG A 195 13.71 -7.31 -13.51
CA ARG A 195 14.29 -6.76 -12.27
C ARG A 195 13.26 -6.08 -11.38
N LEU A 196 12.31 -5.37 -11.95
CA LEU A 196 11.24 -4.69 -11.21
C LEU A 196 10.17 -5.68 -10.74
N GLN A 197 9.86 -6.71 -11.55
CA GLN A 197 9.00 -7.81 -11.12
C GLN A 197 9.59 -8.51 -9.89
N LEU A 198 10.92 -8.79 -9.90
CA LEU A 198 11.62 -9.41 -8.78
C LEU A 198 11.55 -8.55 -7.52
N VAL A 199 11.73 -7.23 -7.63
CA VAL A 199 11.61 -6.31 -6.48
C VAL A 199 10.22 -6.39 -5.86
N LEU A 200 9.16 -6.35 -6.69
CA LEU A 200 7.78 -6.45 -6.19
C LEU A 200 7.50 -7.85 -5.58
N GLY A 201 7.97 -8.92 -6.23
CA GLY A 201 7.82 -10.28 -5.71
C GLY A 201 8.47 -10.46 -4.34
N LEU A 202 9.74 -10.04 -4.20
CA LEU A 202 10.46 -10.11 -2.92
C LEU A 202 9.78 -9.28 -1.83
N HIS A 203 9.25 -8.09 -2.19
CA HIS A 203 8.61 -7.21 -1.21
C HIS A 203 7.24 -7.71 -0.76
N TYR A 204 6.36 -8.07 -1.72
CA TYR A 204 4.95 -8.37 -1.43
C TYR A 204 4.65 -9.85 -1.21
N GLN A 205 5.40 -10.77 -1.82
CA GLN A 205 5.20 -12.22 -1.67
C GLN A 205 6.10 -12.80 -0.58
N GLU A 206 7.40 -12.44 -0.60
CA GLU A 206 8.39 -12.95 0.35
C GLU A 206 8.52 -12.05 1.60
N GLU A 207 7.75 -10.95 1.68
CA GLU A 207 7.76 -9.99 2.79
C GLU A 207 9.17 -9.44 3.13
N CYS A 208 10.07 -9.36 2.14
CA CYS A 208 11.41 -8.84 2.33
C CYS A 208 11.41 -7.33 2.53
N THR A 209 12.26 -6.86 3.44
CA THR A 209 12.56 -5.43 3.60
C THR A 209 13.38 -4.91 2.42
N LEU A 210 13.36 -3.61 2.15
CA LEU A 210 14.18 -3.00 1.09
C LEU A 210 15.67 -3.24 1.27
N ARG A 211 16.13 -3.34 2.50
CA ARG A 211 17.51 -3.67 2.83
C ARG A 211 17.86 -5.09 2.37
N GLU A 212 16.99 -6.05 2.65
CA GLU A 212 17.16 -7.45 2.22
C GLU A 212 17.07 -7.57 0.70
N ILE A 213 16.14 -6.86 0.06
CA ILE A 213 16.04 -6.77 -1.40
C ILE A 213 17.33 -6.18 -2.00
N GLY A 214 17.87 -5.12 -1.38
CA GLY A 214 19.14 -4.54 -1.78
C GLY A 214 20.28 -5.57 -1.72
N ALA A 215 20.35 -6.36 -0.66
CA ALA A 215 21.33 -7.43 -0.50
C ALA A 215 21.19 -8.52 -1.58
N VAL A 216 19.94 -8.96 -1.87
CA VAL A 216 19.66 -9.96 -2.93
C VAL A 216 20.05 -9.45 -4.31
N LEU A 217 19.77 -8.17 -4.62
CA LEU A 217 20.03 -7.55 -5.92
C LEU A 217 21.47 -7.01 -6.08
N GLY A 218 22.28 -7.03 -5.02
CA GLY A 218 23.61 -6.45 -5.00
C GLY A 218 23.62 -4.92 -5.15
N VAL A 219 22.63 -4.24 -4.58
CA VAL A 219 22.48 -2.77 -4.61
C VAL A 219 22.29 -2.20 -3.20
N SER A 220 22.42 -0.88 -3.06
CA SER A 220 22.10 -0.21 -1.79
C SER A 220 20.60 -0.24 -1.49
N GLU A 221 20.23 -0.10 -0.21
CA GLU A 221 18.84 0.04 0.23
C GLU A 221 18.14 1.21 -0.47
N SER A 222 18.84 2.34 -0.62
CA SER A 222 18.31 3.51 -1.35
C SER A 222 18.00 3.18 -2.81
N ARG A 223 18.85 2.38 -3.49
CA ARG A 223 18.56 1.96 -4.87
C ARG A 223 17.41 0.94 -4.92
N ALA A 224 17.28 0.06 -3.95
CA ALA A 224 16.13 -0.83 -3.84
C ALA A 224 14.82 -0.04 -3.65
N CYS A 225 14.85 1.04 -2.84
CA CYS A 225 13.73 1.96 -2.67
C CYS A 225 13.34 2.64 -4.00
N GLN A 226 14.32 3.13 -4.76
CA GLN A 226 14.08 3.73 -6.07
C GLN A 226 13.45 2.73 -7.04
N LEU A 227 14.00 1.51 -7.14
CA LEU A 227 13.46 0.45 -8.02
C LEU A 227 12.03 0.06 -7.64
N HIS A 228 11.74 -0.01 -6.35
CA HIS A 228 10.38 -0.27 -5.88
C HIS A 228 9.43 0.88 -6.26
N ALA A 229 9.81 2.13 -6.01
CA ALA A 229 9.00 3.29 -6.37
C ALA A 229 8.76 3.37 -7.89
N GLU A 230 9.78 3.10 -8.70
CA GLU A 230 9.69 3.03 -10.15
C GLU A 230 8.68 1.94 -10.57
N ALA A 231 8.81 0.73 -10.05
CA ALA A 231 7.89 -0.36 -10.35
C ALA A 231 6.44 0.02 -10.07
N ILE A 232 6.17 0.68 -8.95
CA ILE A 232 4.82 1.15 -8.61
C ILE A 232 4.32 2.22 -9.58
N GLN A 233 5.16 3.17 -9.99
CA GLN A 233 4.75 4.19 -10.97
C GLN A 233 4.41 3.56 -12.33
N LEU A 234 5.20 2.58 -12.77
CA LEU A 234 4.94 1.86 -14.02
C LEU A 234 3.65 1.02 -13.95
N VAL A 235 3.42 0.30 -12.83
CA VAL A 235 2.15 -0.44 -12.63
C VAL A 235 0.96 0.51 -12.68
N ARG A 236 1.03 1.67 -12.02
CA ARG A 236 -0.03 2.68 -12.08
C ARG A 236 -0.30 3.16 -13.49
N ALA A 237 0.75 3.48 -14.25
CA ALA A 237 0.59 3.93 -15.63
C ALA A 237 -0.10 2.88 -16.50
N VAL A 238 0.24 1.59 -16.35
CA VAL A 238 -0.43 0.50 -17.06
C VAL A 238 -1.91 0.37 -16.64
N LEU A 239 -2.22 0.52 -15.35
CA LEU A 239 -3.59 0.47 -14.85
C LEU A 239 -4.43 1.68 -15.28
N GLU A 240 -3.82 2.86 -15.44
CA GLU A 240 -4.45 4.10 -15.92
C GLU A 240 -4.64 4.15 -17.43
N GLY A 241 -4.19 3.12 -18.16
CA GLY A 241 -4.48 2.97 -19.59
C GLY A 241 -3.27 3.05 -20.52
N ALA A 242 -2.06 2.98 -19.99
CA ALA A 242 -0.90 2.67 -20.83
C ALA A 242 -1.12 1.29 -21.47
N PRO A 243 -0.96 1.12 -22.80
CA PRO A 243 -1.10 -0.18 -23.42
C PRO A 243 -0.10 -1.14 -22.80
N ALA A 244 -0.58 -2.34 -22.39
CA ALA A 244 0.31 -3.37 -21.88
C ALA A 244 1.35 -3.70 -22.98
N PRO A 245 2.65 -3.61 -22.71
CA PRO A 245 3.66 -3.86 -23.72
C PRO A 245 3.57 -5.30 -24.20
N THR A 246 3.58 -5.51 -25.49
CA THR A 246 3.62 -6.84 -26.10
C THR A 246 4.97 -7.49 -25.75
N GLN A 247 4.97 -8.67 -25.15
CA GLN A 247 6.17 -9.40 -24.67
C GLN A 247 7.32 -9.52 -25.69
N GLN A 248 7.06 -9.33 -26.98
CA GLN A 248 8.05 -9.41 -28.04
C GLN A 248 9.08 -8.27 -28.09
N ALA A 249 8.83 -7.13 -27.45
CA ALA A 249 9.74 -5.99 -27.48
C ALA A 249 10.89 -6.06 -26.44
N GLN A 250 10.83 -7.00 -25.49
CA GLN A 250 11.80 -7.07 -24.39
C GLN A 250 13.03 -7.95 -24.69
N SER A 251 12.99 -8.83 -25.71
CA SER A 251 14.08 -9.77 -26.00
C SER A 251 15.29 -9.17 -26.73
N GLY A 252 15.25 -7.89 -27.10
CA GLY A 252 16.25 -7.26 -28.00
C GLY A 252 17.41 -6.52 -27.33
N ARG A 253 17.44 -6.32 -26.00
CA ARG A 253 18.50 -5.52 -25.35
C ARG A 253 19.26 -6.28 -24.27
N ARG A 254 20.11 -7.27 -24.70
CA ARG A 254 21.29 -7.60 -23.91
C ARG A 254 22.29 -6.44 -24.03
N ARG A 255 22.38 -5.60 -23.00
CA ARG A 255 23.53 -4.67 -22.85
C ARG A 255 24.81 -5.54 -22.75
N PRO A 256 25.87 -5.28 -23.55
CA PRO A 256 27.15 -5.93 -23.32
C PRO A 256 27.66 -5.52 -21.94
N ALA A 257 28.09 -6.52 -21.15
CA ALA A 257 28.78 -6.32 -19.89
C ALA A 257 30.01 -5.41 -20.16
N ARG A 258 30.07 -4.25 -19.53
CA ARG A 258 31.34 -3.50 -19.44
C ARG A 258 32.17 -4.20 -18.36
N LEU A 259 33.28 -4.77 -18.81
CA LEU A 259 34.41 -5.21 -18.00
C LEU A 259 35.00 -4.03 -17.23
#